data_e0b3601f2ec9dfb7f9afce7d864d5375
#
_entry.id   e0b3601f2ec9dfb7f9afce7d864d5375
#
_cell.length_a   1.000
_cell.length_b   1.000
_cell.length_c   1.000
_cell.angle_alpha   90.00
_cell.angle_beta   90.00
_cell.angle_gamma   90.00
#
_symmetry.space_group_name_H-M   'P 1'
#
loop_
_entity.id
_entity.type
_entity.pdbx_description
1 polymer ?
#
loop_
_entity_poly.entity_id
_entity_poly.type
_entity_poly.pdbx_seq_one_letter_code
_entity_poly.pdbx_strand_id
1 'polypeptide(L)' 'MILKSETFHFHRLDLTRQAGFIVIVYDEDGLKLAATPPFATPEQAFAEARKIVDNKVERPRK' A
#
# COMPACT_ATOMS: atom_id res chain seq x y z
N MET A 1 11.01 -2.99 9.84
CA MET A 1 10.69 -4.42 9.75
C MET A 1 9.32 -4.62 9.12
N ILE A 2 9.23 -5.53 8.16
CA ILE A 2 7.97 -5.81 7.49
C ILE A 2 7.21 -6.87 8.22
N LEU A 3 5.96 -6.56 8.60
CA LEU A 3 5.13 -7.49 9.34
C LEU A 3 4.39 -8.46 8.42
N LYS A 4 4.03 -7.98 7.23
CA LYS A 4 3.26 -8.79 6.31
C LYS A 4 3.35 -8.15 4.93
N SER A 5 3.32 -8.96 3.89
CA SER A 5 3.32 -8.47 2.52
C SER A 5 2.15 -9.09 1.78
N GLU A 6 1.52 -8.30 0.92
CA GLU A 6 0.43 -8.77 0.06
C GLU A 6 0.68 -8.25 -1.34
N THR A 7 0.11 -8.95 -2.31
CA THR A 7 0.15 -8.49 -3.69
C THR A 7 -1.27 -8.11 -4.11
N PHE A 8 -1.41 -6.94 -4.74
CA PHE A 8 -2.70 -6.44 -5.17
C PHE A 8 -2.51 -5.75 -6.51
N HIS A 9 -3.12 -6.24 -7.56
CA HIS A 9 -2.98 -5.72 -8.92
C HIS A 9 -1.50 -5.58 -9.30
N PHE A 10 -0.73 -6.63 -9.04
CA PHE A 10 0.71 -6.68 -9.35
C PHE A 10 1.55 -5.69 -8.56
N HIS A 11 0.98 -5.04 -7.55
CA HIS A 11 1.72 -4.17 -6.66
C HIS A 11 1.98 -4.88 -5.35
N ARG A 12 3.12 -4.62 -4.75
CA ARG A 12 3.42 -5.21 -3.46
C ARG A 12 3.10 -4.22 -2.36
N LEU A 13 2.38 -4.70 -1.35
CA LEU A 13 1.99 -3.89 -0.21
C LEU A 13 2.68 -4.46 1.01
N ASP A 14 3.62 -3.70 1.59
CA ASP A 14 4.38 -4.13 2.75
C ASP A 14 3.88 -3.41 3.99
N LEU A 15 3.42 -4.18 4.96
CA LEU A 15 2.92 -3.63 6.21
C LEU A 15 4.08 -3.45 7.19
N THR A 16 4.21 -2.25 7.72
CA THR A 16 5.20 -1.98 8.75
C THR A 16 4.51 -1.29 9.91
N ARG A 17 5.22 -1.15 11.02
CA ARG A 17 4.69 -0.48 12.18
C ARG A 17 5.67 0.56 12.69
N GLN A 18 5.24 1.83 12.64
CA GLN A 18 6.02 2.94 13.15
C GLN A 18 5.02 3.99 13.58
N ALA A 19 4.80 4.14 14.85
CA ALA A 19 3.80 5.07 15.36
C ALA A 19 2.42 4.77 14.77
N GLY A 20 2.17 3.49 14.46
CA GLY A 20 0.92 3.06 13.84
C GLY A 20 1.25 2.12 12.70
N PHE A 21 0.20 1.62 12.05
CA PHE A 21 0.39 0.68 10.94
C PHE A 21 0.45 1.44 9.63
N ILE A 22 1.52 1.23 8.90
CA ILE A 22 1.77 1.90 7.63
C ILE A 22 1.99 0.83 6.57
N VAL A 23 1.38 1.02 5.40
CA VAL A 23 1.62 0.12 4.26
C VAL A 23 2.37 0.88 3.20
N ILE A 24 3.48 0.32 2.74
CA ILE A 24 4.28 0.91 1.68
C ILE A 24 3.93 0.20 0.40
N VAL A 25 3.63 0.96 -0.64
CA VAL A 25 3.19 0.43 -1.93
C VAL A 25 4.36 0.46 -2.91
N TYR A 26 4.63 -0.71 -3.51
CA TYR A 26 5.67 -0.84 -4.54
C TYR A 26 5.01 -1.28 -5.83
N ASP A 27 5.54 -0.82 -6.96
CA ASP A 27 5.01 -1.24 -8.25
C ASP A 27 5.59 -2.61 -8.62
N GLU A 28 5.23 -3.10 -9.79
CA GLU A 28 5.66 -4.45 -10.18
C GLU A 28 7.17 -4.52 -10.42
N ASP A 29 7.83 -3.40 -10.58
CA ASP A 29 9.28 -3.38 -10.73
C ASP A 29 9.99 -3.23 -9.39
N GLY A 30 9.24 -3.13 -8.31
CA GLY A 30 9.85 -2.99 -7.00
C GLY A 30 10.16 -1.57 -6.58
N LEU A 31 9.67 -0.59 -7.33
CA LEU A 31 9.92 0.80 -6.98
C LEU A 31 8.82 1.31 -6.05
N LYS A 32 9.23 2.04 -5.02
CA LYS A 32 8.28 2.57 -4.07
C LYS A 32 7.43 3.65 -4.72
N LEU A 33 6.13 3.49 -4.68
CA LEU A 33 5.20 4.45 -5.23
C LEU A 33 4.64 5.38 -4.17
N ALA A 34 4.30 4.84 -3.02
CA ALA A 34 3.61 5.62 -2.00
C ALA A 34 3.66 4.88 -0.67
N ALA A 35 3.23 5.56 0.38
CA ALA A 35 3.07 4.94 1.68
C ALA A 35 1.85 5.56 2.31
N THR A 36 1.12 4.78 3.10
CA THR A 36 -0.05 5.31 3.80
C THR A 36 0.39 6.05 5.04
N PRO A 37 -0.45 6.94 5.57
CA PRO A 37 -0.19 7.49 6.89
C PRO A 37 -0.40 6.40 7.93
N PRO A 38 0.01 6.62 9.18
CA PRO A 38 -0.18 5.62 10.22
C PRO A 38 -1.66 5.44 10.55
N PHE A 39 -2.08 4.19 10.70
CA PHE A 39 -3.45 3.86 11.07
C PHE A 39 -3.45 3.03 12.35
N ALA A 40 -4.59 2.96 12.99
CA ALA A 40 -4.72 2.20 14.23
C ALA A 40 -4.70 0.70 14.00
N THR A 41 -5.12 0.24 12.84
CA THR A 41 -5.19 -1.20 12.55
C THR A 41 -4.57 -1.50 11.20
N PRO A 42 -4.06 -2.74 11.01
CA PRO A 42 -3.53 -3.12 9.70
C PRO A 42 -4.58 -3.09 8.60
N GLU A 43 -5.83 -3.44 8.95
CA GLU A 43 -6.89 -3.46 7.95
C GLU A 43 -7.11 -2.08 7.35
N GLN A 44 -7.06 -1.05 8.18
CA GLN A 44 -7.23 0.32 7.68
C GLN A 44 -6.07 0.70 6.77
N ALA A 45 -4.86 0.31 7.15
CA ALA A 45 -3.69 0.64 6.34
C ALA A 45 -3.75 -0.06 4.98
N PHE A 46 -4.12 -1.34 4.97
CA PHE A 46 -4.24 -2.06 3.70
C PHE A 46 -5.38 -1.51 2.84
N ALA A 47 -6.49 -1.12 3.47
CA ALA A 47 -7.60 -0.56 2.71
C ALA A 47 -7.17 0.73 2.01
N GLU A 48 -6.43 1.57 2.69
CA GLU A 48 -5.94 2.79 2.08
C GLU A 48 -4.94 2.50 0.97
N ALA A 49 -4.06 1.52 1.19
CA ALA A 49 -3.08 1.15 0.18
C ALA A 49 -3.76 0.63 -1.09
N ARG A 50 -4.82 -0.17 -0.93
CA ARG A 50 -5.55 -0.67 -2.09
C ARG A 50 -6.20 0.47 -2.85
N LYS A 51 -6.68 1.49 -2.15
CA LYS A 51 -7.25 2.65 -2.80
C LYS A 51 -6.20 3.37 -3.63
N ILE A 52 -4.99 3.49 -3.10
CA ILE A 52 -3.91 4.13 -3.83
C ILE A 52 -3.61 3.37 -5.12
N VAL A 53 -3.55 2.04 -5.04
CA VAL A 53 -3.28 1.21 -6.21
C VAL A 53 -4.43 1.33 -7.20
N ASP A 54 -5.68 1.27 -6.73
CA ASP A 54 -6.83 1.38 -7.62
C ASP A 54 -6.83 2.71 -8.35
N ASN A 55 -6.48 3.78 -7.68
CA ASN A 55 -6.42 5.08 -8.33
C ASN A 55 -5.36 5.12 -9.41
N LYS A 56 -4.26 4.40 -9.21
CA LYS A 56 -3.23 4.36 -10.22
C LYS A 56 -3.57 3.46 -11.37
N VAL A 57 -4.16 2.33 -11.09
CA VAL A 57 -4.44 1.31 -12.10
C VAL A 57 -5.66 1.66 -12.91
N GLU A 58 -6.72 2.13 -12.25
CA GLU A 58 -7.95 2.42 -12.90
C GLU A 58 -8.18 3.85 -13.24
N ARG A 59 -7.21 4.72 -13.15
CA ARG A 59 -7.34 6.07 -13.41
C ARG A 59 -7.81 6.28 -14.78
N PRO A 60 -8.85 6.91 -14.97
CA PRO A 60 -9.36 7.14 -16.31
C PRO A 60 -8.42 8.09 -16.98
N ARG A 61 -8.33 8.03 -18.18
CA ARG A 61 -7.45 8.78 -18.83
C ARG A 61 -7.98 9.74 -19.45
N LYS A 62 -8.24 10.42 -19.37
CA LYS A 62 -8.84 11.14 -19.99
C LYS A 62 -8.57 11.71 -20.32
#